data_a2b093a2fcd3a4d70f1b83fa535f6c7a
#
_entry.id   a2b093a2fcd3a4d70f1b83fa535f6c7a
#
_cell.length_a   1.000
_cell.length_b   1.000
_cell.length_c   1.000
_cell.angle_alpha   90.00
_cell.angle_beta   90.00
_cell.angle_gamma   90.00
#
_symmetry.space_group_name_H-M   'P 1'
#
loop_
_entity.id
_entity.type
_entity.pdbx_description
1 polymer ?
#
loop_
_entity_poly.entity_id
_entity_poly.type
_entity_poly.pdbx_seq_one_letter_code
_entity_poly.pdbx_strand_id
1 'polypeptide(L)'
;MDNTIVFKISKENDFSKLNASTSVRNFIADLSGVDANKINLLKDKFITFDKLVCKNKGSFVIVYNFDFDENLNIVPSLQEAYDFIDMEEIERQLEI
;
A
#
# COMPACT_ATOMS: atom_id res chain seq x y z
N MET A 1 2.82 -11.82 -10.09
CA MET A 1 3.23 -11.54 -8.71
C MET A 1 2.22 -12.12 -7.76
N ASP A 2 2.57 -13.26 -7.25
CA ASP A 2 1.62 -14.10 -6.51
C ASP A 2 1.37 -13.62 -5.09
N ASN A 3 2.19 -12.70 -4.60
CA ASN A 3 2.11 -12.22 -3.22
C ASN A 3 1.65 -10.78 -3.09
N THR A 4 0.94 -10.28 -4.11
CA THR A 4 0.50 -8.89 -4.13
C THR A 4 -1.01 -8.81 -4.29
N ILE A 5 -1.67 -8.07 -3.41
CA ILE A 5 -3.09 -7.77 -3.52
C ILE A 5 -3.25 -6.28 -3.84
N VAL A 6 -4.04 -6.00 -4.87
CA VAL A 6 -4.45 -4.63 -5.20
C VAL A 6 -5.88 -4.45 -4.72
N PHE A 7 -6.12 -3.42 -3.92
CA PHE A 7 -7.48 -3.12 -3.48
C PHE A 7 -7.79 -1.65 -3.70
N LYS A 8 -9.05 -1.37 -3.98
CA LYS A 8 -9.52 -0.02 -4.24
C LYS A 8 -10.31 0.49 -3.06
N ILE A 9 -9.98 1.68 -2.59
CA ILE A 9 -10.71 2.34 -1.52
C ILE A 9 -11.90 3.09 -2.12
N SER A 10 -13.08 2.94 -1.50
CA SER A 10 -14.28 3.62 -1.94
C SER A 10 -15.13 3.96 -0.72
N LYS A 11 -16.29 4.60 -0.95
CA LYS A 11 -17.19 4.93 0.14
C LYS A 11 -17.68 3.70 0.90
N GLU A 12 -17.82 2.59 0.20
CA GLU A 12 -18.38 1.37 0.76
C GLU A 12 -17.32 0.37 1.17
N ASN A 13 -16.10 0.57 0.72
CA ASN A 13 -15.05 -0.40 0.89
C ASN A 13 -13.79 0.28 1.39
N ASP A 14 -13.60 0.27 2.70
CA ASP A 14 -12.35 0.71 3.27
C ASP A 14 -11.50 -0.53 3.60
N PHE A 15 -10.23 -0.32 3.90
CA PHE A 15 -9.35 -1.44 4.13
C PHE A 15 -9.39 -2.00 5.55
N SER A 16 -10.37 -1.60 6.35
CA SER A 16 -10.55 -2.16 7.68
C SER A 16 -10.88 -3.66 7.63
N LYS A 17 -11.40 -4.12 6.50
CA LYS A 17 -11.66 -5.54 6.28
C LYS A 17 -10.45 -6.32 5.81
N LEU A 18 -9.38 -5.64 5.47
CA LEU A 18 -8.16 -6.31 5.04
C LEU A 18 -7.40 -6.82 6.24
N ASN A 19 -6.84 -7.99 6.07
CA ASN A 19 -6.11 -8.64 7.13
C ASN A 19 -4.69 -8.92 6.65
N ALA A 20 -3.72 -8.31 7.31
CA ALA A 20 -2.32 -8.45 6.94
C ALA A 20 -1.71 -9.78 7.39
N SER A 21 -2.50 -10.67 7.95
CA SER A 21 -2.00 -11.92 8.53
C SER A 21 -2.00 -13.10 7.57
N THR A 22 -2.32 -12.89 6.31
CA THR A 22 -2.41 -13.99 5.34
C THR A 22 -1.05 -14.25 4.69
N SER A 23 -1.05 -15.17 3.74
CA SER A 23 0.15 -15.48 2.96
C SER A 23 0.58 -14.34 2.03
N VAL A 24 -0.25 -13.31 1.89
CA VAL A 24 0.08 -12.16 1.04
C VAL A 24 1.00 -11.22 1.80
N ARG A 25 2.08 -10.82 1.14
CA ARG A 25 3.06 -9.90 1.72
C ARG A 25 2.90 -8.47 1.28
N ASN A 26 2.46 -8.26 0.05
CA ASN A 26 2.49 -6.94 -0.57
C ASN A 26 1.09 -6.44 -0.85
N PHE A 27 0.88 -5.17 -0.59
CA PHE A 27 -0.45 -4.55 -0.74
C PHE A 27 -0.32 -3.25 -1.52
N ILE A 28 -1.23 -3.05 -2.45
CA ILE A 28 -1.33 -1.80 -3.21
C ILE A 28 -2.72 -1.24 -2.97
N ALA A 29 -2.78 -0.03 -2.42
CA ALA A 29 -4.05 0.67 -2.21
C ALA A 29 -4.26 1.66 -3.35
N ASP A 30 -5.26 1.40 -4.17
CA ASP A 30 -5.60 2.29 -5.28
C ASP A 30 -6.58 3.34 -4.79
N LEU A 31 -6.11 4.57 -4.67
CA LEU A 31 -6.91 5.69 -4.21
C LEU A 31 -7.37 6.59 -5.34
N SER A 32 -7.24 6.15 -6.60
CA SER A 32 -7.68 6.97 -7.73
C SER A 32 -9.16 7.29 -7.60
N GLY A 33 -9.51 8.55 -7.76
CA GLY A 33 -10.88 9.01 -7.60
C GLY A 33 -11.35 9.23 -6.16
N VAL A 34 -10.49 9.01 -5.17
CA VAL A 34 -10.86 9.23 -3.78
C VAL A 34 -10.66 10.70 -3.41
N ASP A 35 -11.62 11.26 -2.69
CA ASP A 35 -11.59 12.65 -2.23
C ASP A 35 -10.46 12.85 -1.22
N ALA A 36 -9.77 13.99 -1.33
CA ALA A 36 -8.68 14.35 -0.41
C ALA A 36 -9.14 14.37 1.05
N ASN A 37 -10.39 14.78 1.31
CA ASN A 37 -10.93 14.77 2.67
C ASN A 37 -11.00 13.36 3.24
N LYS A 38 -11.38 12.41 2.41
CA LYS A 38 -11.43 11.01 2.86
C LYS A 38 -10.03 10.46 3.10
N ILE A 39 -9.06 10.87 2.29
CA ILE A 39 -7.68 10.45 2.47
C ILE A 39 -7.15 10.94 3.81
N ASN A 40 -7.45 12.18 4.19
CA ASN A 40 -7.04 12.70 5.49
C ASN A 40 -7.64 11.91 6.66
N LEU A 41 -8.86 11.44 6.50
CA LEU A 41 -9.51 10.62 7.52
C LEU A 41 -8.88 9.23 7.64
N LEU A 42 -8.35 8.72 6.55
CA LEU A 42 -7.77 7.37 6.50
C LEU A 42 -6.26 7.34 6.75
N LYS A 43 -5.63 8.50 6.81
CA LYS A 43 -4.19 8.61 6.87
C LYS A 43 -3.57 7.79 8.00
N ASP A 44 -4.14 7.89 9.20
CA ASP A 44 -3.62 7.14 10.35
C ASP A 44 -3.77 5.63 10.16
N LYS A 45 -4.85 5.20 9.52
CA LYS A 45 -5.06 3.79 9.21
C LYS A 45 -4.02 3.30 8.20
N PHE A 46 -3.69 4.11 7.21
CA PHE A 46 -2.64 3.76 6.25
C PHE A 46 -1.30 3.59 6.95
N ILE A 47 -0.96 4.50 7.85
CA ILE A 47 0.31 4.44 8.57
C ILE A 47 0.36 3.18 9.44
N THR A 48 -0.72 2.87 10.14
CA THR A 48 -0.81 1.66 10.96
C THR A 48 -0.68 0.41 10.11
N PHE A 49 -1.37 0.38 8.99
CA PHE A 49 -1.30 -0.77 8.08
C PHE A 49 0.10 -0.94 7.50
N ASP A 50 0.74 0.16 7.12
CA ASP A 50 2.11 0.13 6.61
C ASP A 50 3.06 -0.50 7.62
N LYS A 51 2.93 -0.13 8.88
CA LYS A 51 3.77 -0.71 9.94
C LYS A 51 3.56 -2.21 10.08
N LEU A 52 2.31 -2.66 10.00
CA LEU A 52 2.00 -4.08 10.07
C LEU A 52 2.59 -4.85 8.89
N VAL A 53 2.46 -4.31 7.70
CA VAL A 53 2.99 -4.94 6.49
C VAL A 53 4.50 -5.01 6.56
N CYS A 54 5.15 -3.94 6.96
CA CYS A 54 6.62 -3.90 7.07
C CYS A 54 7.11 -4.89 8.14
N LYS A 55 6.38 -5.02 9.24
CA LYS A 55 6.72 -5.98 10.29
C LYS A 55 6.69 -7.41 9.76
N ASN A 56 5.81 -7.69 8.81
CA ASN A 56 5.69 -8.99 8.16
C ASN A 56 6.61 -9.13 6.95
N LYS A 57 7.55 -8.21 6.77
CA LYS A 57 8.52 -8.21 5.68
C LYS A 57 7.87 -8.06 4.31
N GLY A 58 6.78 -7.29 4.26
CA GLY A 58 6.10 -6.98 3.02
C GLY A 58 6.26 -5.52 2.62
N SER A 59 5.53 -5.12 1.60
CA SER A 59 5.52 -3.76 1.08
C SER A 59 4.10 -3.26 0.97
N PHE A 60 3.87 -2.00 1.34
CA PHE A 60 2.59 -1.34 1.17
C PHE A 60 2.80 -0.07 0.36
N VAL A 61 2.14 0.02 -0.79
CA VAL A 61 2.26 1.14 -1.70
C VAL A 61 0.88 1.70 -1.98
N ILE A 62 0.81 3.02 -2.07
CA ILE A 62 -0.43 3.74 -2.33
C ILE A 62 -0.35 4.38 -3.72
N VAL A 63 -1.40 4.23 -4.51
CA VAL A 63 -1.51 4.87 -5.83
C VAL A 63 -2.40 6.10 -5.67
N TYR A 64 -1.83 7.27 -5.87
CA TYR A 64 -2.57 8.52 -5.79
C TYR A 64 -1.86 9.62 -6.58
N ASN A 65 -2.56 10.72 -6.86
CA ASN A 65 -2.08 11.79 -7.71
C ASN A 65 -0.99 12.64 -7.09
N PHE A 66 -0.92 12.70 -5.78
CA PHE A 66 0.11 13.48 -5.11
C PHE A 66 0.50 12.81 -3.79
N ASP A 67 1.69 13.18 -3.34
CA ASP A 67 2.31 12.63 -2.13
C ASP A 67 1.76 13.38 -0.92
N PHE A 68 0.83 12.78 -0.21
CA PHE A 68 0.17 13.44 0.93
C PHE A 68 0.82 13.13 2.27
N ASP A 69 1.77 12.22 2.32
CA ASP A 69 2.48 11.88 3.56
C ASP A 69 3.83 11.25 3.23
N GLU A 70 4.90 11.88 3.69
CA GLU A 70 6.25 11.41 3.42
C GLU A 70 6.59 10.07 4.09
N ASN A 71 5.79 9.66 5.09
CA ASN A 71 6.00 8.38 5.76
C ASN A 71 5.38 7.20 5.01
N LEU A 72 4.67 7.46 3.92
CA LEU A 72 4.03 6.44 3.12
C LEU A 72 4.65 6.40 1.73
N ASN A 73 4.63 5.23 1.12
CA ASN A 73 5.11 5.06 -0.25
C ASN A 73 3.96 5.34 -1.20
N ILE A 74 3.98 6.49 -1.84
CA ILE A 74 2.91 6.93 -2.72
C ILE A 74 3.47 7.14 -4.12
N VAL A 75 2.82 6.51 -5.10
CA VAL A 75 3.23 6.60 -6.50
C VAL A 75 2.01 6.98 -7.37
N PRO A 76 2.23 7.57 -8.54
CA PRO A 76 1.12 8.08 -9.35
C PRO A 76 0.39 7.05 -10.18
N SER A 77 0.93 5.85 -10.34
CA SER A 77 0.29 4.84 -11.18
C SER A 77 0.46 3.44 -10.61
N LEU A 78 -0.42 2.55 -11.05
CA LEU A 78 -0.36 1.15 -10.65
C LEU A 78 0.92 0.47 -11.14
N GLN A 79 1.37 0.83 -12.34
CA GLN A 79 2.62 0.28 -12.88
C GLN A 79 3.80 0.61 -11.98
N GLU A 80 3.89 1.85 -11.52
CA GLU A 80 4.96 2.26 -10.62
C GLU A 80 4.87 1.57 -9.27
N ALA A 81 3.65 1.28 -8.80
CA ALA A 81 3.47 0.52 -7.57
C ALA A 81 4.06 -0.89 -7.69
N TYR A 82 3.80 -1.57 -8.79
CA TYR A 82 4.40 -2.88 -9.03
C TYR A 82 5.92 -2.81 -9.13
N ASP A 83 6.44 -1.80 -9.84
CA ASP A 83 7.88 -1.61 -9.96
C ASP A 83 8.53 -1.39 -8.60
N PHE A 84 7.88 -0.60 -7.75
CA PHE A 84 8.37 -0.35 -6.40
C PHE A 84 8.47 -1.64 -5.60
N ILE A 85 7.43 -2.46 -5.65
CA ILE A 85 7.40 -3.73 -4.92
C ILE A 85 8.48 -4.68 -5.44
N ASP A 86 8.65 -4.75 -6.75
CA ASP A 86 9.69 -5.60 -7.35
C ASP A 86 11.07 -5.19 -6.85
N MET A 87 11.35 -3.91 -6.80
CA MET A 87 12.64 -3.42 -6.31
C MET A 87 12.85 -3.76 -4.85
N GLU A 88 11.83 -3.60 -4.03
CA GLU A 88 11.94 -3.93 -2.61
C GLU A 88 12.16 -5.43 -2.39
N GLU A 89 11.52 -6.26 -3.18
CA GLU A 89 11.73 -7.70 -3.07
C GLU A 89 13.14 -8.10 -3.45
N ILE A 90 13.71 -7.46 -4.48
CA ILE A 90 15.09 -7.70 -4.87
C ILE A 90 16.02 -7.29 -3.74
N GLU A 91 15.82 -6.13 -3.15
CA GLU A 91 16.63 -5.65 -2.04
C GLU A 91 16.58 -6.60 -0.84
N ARG A 92 15.39 -7.11 -0.53
CA ARG A 92 15.25 -8.07 0.57
C ARG A 92 16.02 -9.36 0.31
N GLN A 93 16.05 -9.82 -0.94
CA GLN A 93 16.81 -10.99 -1.31
C GLN A 93 18.30 -10.77 -1.18
N LEU A 94 18.76 -9.56 -1.47
CA LEU A 94 20.19 -9.22 -1.39
C LEU A 94 20.69 -9.09 0.05
N GLU A 95 19.80 -8.87 0.99
CA GLU A 95 20.17 -8.72 2.39
C GLU A 95 20.39 -10.05 3.12
N ILE A 96 20.15 -11.15 2.46
CA ILE A 96 20.31 -12.48 3.04
C ILE A 96 21.80 -12.94 3.11
#